data_60e7fb7be82d40d3db4b2417b5939025
#
_entry.id   60e7fb7be82d40d3db4b2417b5939025
#
_cell.length_a   1.000
_cell.length_b   1.000
_cell.length_c   1.000
_cell.angle_alpha   90.00
_cell.angle_beta   90.00
_cell.angle_gamma   90.00
#
_symmetry.space_group_name_H-M   'P 1'
#
loop_
_entity.id
_entity.type
_entity.pdbx_description
1 polymer ?
#
loop_
_entity_poly.entity_id
_entity_poly.type
_entity_poly.pdbx_seq_one_letter_code
_entity_poly.pdbx_strand_id
1 'polypeptide(L)'
;GIYVLLKEVIDNSIDEFKMQAGKRIEINIEENLRVSVRDYGRGIPQGKLIEAVSVLNTGGKYDSKAFKKSVGLNGVGVKAVNALSSHFEVRSYREGKVREATFEKGVLLHEATRDTDEENGTYIFFEPDNTLFENYSFRHEFVETMLRNYTYLNTGLSILYNGQRILSRNGLVDLLNDTMTATSLYPIIHLKGEDIEIAFTHTGQYGEEYHSFVNGQHTTQGGTHQSAFKEHIARTIKEFFNKNLDYADIRNGMVAAIAINVEEPVFESQTKVKLGSTKMAPNGVNLNKFVGDFIKTEVDNFLHKN
;
A
#
# COMPACT_ATOMS: atom_id res chain seq x y z
N GLY A 1 -14.72 1.05 -4.28
CA GLY A 1 -15.17 -0.24 -4.74
C GLY A 1 -14.54 -1.42 -4.01
N ILE A 2 -14.67 -2.58 -4.59
CA ILE A 2 -14.19 -3.85 -3.99
C ILE A 2 -12.68 -3.86 -3.74
N TYR A 3 -11.89 -3.11 -4.53
CA TYR A 3 -10.44 -3.05 -4.34
C TYR A 3 -10.05 -2.40 -3.02
N VAL A 4 -10.88 -1.51 -2.48
CA VAL A 4 -10.67 -0.94 -1.15
C VAL A 4 -10.78 -2.03 -0.08
N LEU A 5 -11.75 -2.94 -0.23
CA LEU A 5 -11.91 -4.07 0.69
C LEU A 5 -10.68 -4.98 0.67
N LEU A 6 -10.21 -5.29 -0.53
CA LEU A 6 -9.01 -6.10 -0.70
C LEU A 6 -7.79 -5.42 -0.04
N LYS A 7 -7.62 -4.13 -0.27
CA LYS A 7 -6.54 -3.35 0.30
C LYS A 7 -6.58 -3.36 1.83
N GLU A 8 -7.75 -3.17 2.44
CA GLU A 8 -7.89 -3.15 3.89
C GLU A 8 -7.44 -4.46 4.54
N VAL A 9 -7.76 -5.59 3.92
CA VAL A 9 -7.32 -6.89 4.43
C VAL A 9 -5.82 -7.08 4.26
N ILE A 10 -5.30 -6.74 3.10
CA ILE A 10 -3.87 -6.90 2.81
C ILE A 10 -3.03 -5.97 3.70
N ASP A 11 -3.47 -4.74 3.94
CA ASP A 11 -2.73 -3.77 4.76
C ASP A 11 -2.45 -4.30 6.17
N ASN A 12 -3.37 -5.05 6.76
CA ASN A 12 -3.14 -5.65 8.08
C ASN A 12 -1.98 -6.67 8.04
N SER A 13 -1.88 -7.44 6.98
CA SER A 13 -0.80 -8.40 6.79
C SER A 13 0.53 -7.69 6.49
N ILE A 14 0.48 -6.60 5.74
CA ILE A 14 1.66 -5.76 5.49
C ILE A 14 2.20 -5.16 6.79
N ASP A 15 1.30 -4.72 7.67
CA ASP A 15 1.71 -4.18 8.99
C ASP A 15 2.47 -5.22 9.80
N GLU A 16 2.06 -6.49 9.75
CA GLU A 16 2.80 -7.56 10.41
C GLU A 16 4.19 -7.73 9.81
N PHE A 17 4.32 -7.69 8.49
CA PHE A 17 5.64 -7.75 7.85
C PHE A 17 6.53 -6.59 8.28
N LYS A 18 5.99 -5.37 8.35
CA LYS A 18 6.74 -4.17 8.79
C LYS A 18 7.23 -4.29 10.23
N MET A 19 6.55 -5.05 11.07
CA MET A 19 6.95 -5.36 12.44
C MET A 19 7.88 -6.58 12.51
N GLN A 20 8.40 -7.03 11.37
CA GLN A 20 9.28 -8.18 11.26
C GLN A 20 8.64 -9.50 11.71
N ALA A 21 7.31 -9.56 11.65
CA ALA A 21 6.53 -10.76 11.97
C ALA A 21 6.00 -11.37 10.67
N GLY A 22 6.67 -12.44 10.22
CA GLY A 22 6.34 -13.11 8.97
C GLY A 22 6.96 -12.45 7.74
N LYS A 23 7.16 -13.24 6.67
CA LYS A 23 7.79 -12.78 5.43
C LYS A 23 6.99 -13.14 4.19
N ARG A 24 5.88 -13.84 4.37
CA ARG A 24 5.07 -14.37 3.28
C ARG A 24 3.61 -14.03 3.50
N ILE A 25 2.93 -13.63 2.43
CA ILE A 25 1.49 -13.44 2.40
C ILE A 25 0.95 -14.26 1.24
N GLU A 26 -0.05 -15.09 1.50
CA GLU A 26 -0.70 -15.90 0.47
C GLU A 26 -2.06 -15.29 0.17
N ILE A 27 -2.29 -14.93 -1.09
CA ILE A 27 -3.51 -14.30 -1.54
C ILE A 27 -4.09 -15.15 -2.66
N ASN A 28 -5.34 -15.60 -2.49
CA ASN A 28 -6.04 -16.36 -3.50
C ASN A 28 -7.36 -15.67 -3.82
N ILE A 29 -7.66 -15.52 -5.09
CA ILE A 29 -8.93 -14.99 -5.57
C ILE A 29 -9.54 -16.04 -6.49
N GLU A 30 -10.66 -16.64 -6.03
CA GLU A 30 -11.37 -17.68 -6.78
C GLU A 30 -12.51 -17.07 -7.58
N GLU A 31 -12.60 -17.47 -8.84
CA GLU A 31 -13.66 -17.03 -9.77
C GLU A 31 -13.77 -15.50 -9.87
N ASN A 32 -12.68 -14.78 -9.54
CA ASN A 32 -12.63 -13.31 -9.49
C ASN A 32 -13.63 -12.70 -8.50
N LEU A 33 -14.14 -13.48 -7.54
CA LEU A 33 -15.21 -13.07 -6.62
C LEU A 33 -14.84 -13.27 -5.14
N ARG A 34 -14.12 -14.33 -4.80
CA ARG A 34 -13.85 -14.73 -3.42
C ARG A 34 -12.38 -14.59 -3.11
N VAL A 35 -12.07 -13.95 -2.00
CA VAL A 35 -10.70 -13.60 -1.63
C VAL A 35 -10.31 -14.30 -0.33
N SER A 36 -9.11 -14.88 -0.30
CA SER A 36 -8.48 -15.29 0.94
C SER A 36 -7.10 -14.67 1.07
N VAL A 37 -6.75 -14.29 2.30
CA VAL A 37 -5.43 -13.71 2.63
C VAL A 37 -4.91 -14.41 3.88
N ARG A 38 -3.76 -15.07 3.75
CA ARG A 38 -3.06 -15.74 4.87
C ARG A 38 -1.71 -15.09 5.08
N ASP A 39 -1.49 -14.54 6.27
CA ASP A 39 -0.16 -14.10 6.66
C ASP A 39 0.43 -15.04 7.72
N TYR A 40 1.70 -14.88 7.99
CA TYR A 40 2.45 -15.66 8.96
C TYR A 40 3.03 -14.77 10.05
N GLY A 41 2.27 -13.74 10.40
CA GLY A 41 2.58 -12.83 11.48
C GLY A 41 2.24 -13.41 12.85
N ARG A 42 2.00 -12.54 13.81
CA ARG A 42 1.73 -12.95 15.19
C ARG A 42 0.35 -13.56 15.39
N GLY A 43 -0.57 -13.27 14.48
CA GLY A 43 -1.99 -13.57 14.65
C GLY A 43 -2.71 -12.54 15.51
N ILE A 44 -4.01 -12.41 15.30
CA ILE A 44 -4.87 -11.54 16.12
C ILE A 44 -4.96 -12.16 17.51
N PRO A 45 -4.82 -11.39 18.61
CA PRO A 45 -5.04 -11.92 19.96
C PRO A 45 -6.38 -12.64 20.04
N GLN A 46 -6.36 -13.92 20.41
CA GLN A 46 -7.53 -14.78 20.27
C GLN A 46 -8.70 -14.35 21.16
N GLY A 47 -8.41 -13.80 22.33
CA GLY A 47 -9.43 -13.26 23.22
C GLY A 47 -10.15 -12.02 22.67
N LYS A 48 -9.59 -11.38 21.63
CA LYS A 48 -10.15 -10.18 21.01
C LYS A 48 -10.52 -10.40 19.54
N LEU A 49 -10.57 -11.65 19.09
CA LEU A 49 -10.78 -11.97 17.67
C LEU A 49 -12.07 -11.36 17.12
N ILE A 50 -13.19 -11.57 17.82
CA ILE A 50 -14.50 -11.08 17.38
C ILE A 50 -14.53 -9.55 17.35
N GLU A 51 -14.02 -8.90 18.41
CA GLU A 51 -13.96 -7.43 18.48
C GLU A 51 -13.08 -6.82 17.39
N ALA A 52 -12.01 -7.51 17.02
CA ALA A 52 -11.08 -7.01 16.04
C ALA A 52 -11.69 -6.95 14.62
N VAL A 53 -12.62 -7.84 14.29
CA VAL A 53 -13.15 -7.99 12.94
C VAL A 53 -14.62 -7.62 12.81
N SER A 54 -15.30 -7.32 13.91
CA SER A 54 -16.71 -6.97 13.87
C SER A 54 -17.02 -5.82 14.82
N VAL A 55 -18.10 -5.12 14.51
CA VAL A 55 -18.66 -4.12 15.42
C VAL A 55 -19.68 -4.83 16.29
N LEU A 56 -19.48 -4.80 17.61
CA LEU A 56 -20.44 -5.35 18.53
C LEU A 56 -21.74 -4.55 18.42
N ASN A 57 -22.75 -5.19 17.84
CA ASN A 57 -24.03 -4.54 17.66
C ASN A 57 -24.82 -4.59 18.98
N THR A 58 -24.98 -3.45 19.62
CA THR A 58 -25.74 -3.30 20.86
C THR A 58 -27.23 -3.02 20.61
N GLY A 59 -27.76 -3.43 19.44
CA GLY A 59 -29.21 -3.36 19.18
C GLY A 59 -29.66 -2.54 18.00
N GLY A 60 -28.74 -2.04 17.15
CA GLY A 60 -29.06 -1.35 15.91
C GLY A 60 -28.75 -2.18 14.67
N LYS A 61 -29.49 -1.99 13.59
CA LYS A 61 -29.14 -2.58 12.30
C LYS A 61 -28.09 -1.71 11.63
N TYR A 62 -27.09 -2.35 11.03
CA TYR A 62 -26.14 -1.62 10.20
C TYR A 62 -26.80 -1.05 8.97
N ASP A 63 -26.55 0.20 8.67
CA ASP A 63 -26.79 0.74 7.35
C ASP A 63 -25.59 0.39 6.47
N SER A 64 -25.67 -0.74 5.78
CA SER A 64 -24.61 -1.24 4.91
C SER A 64 -24.24 -0.24 3.81
N LYS A 65 -25.20 0.56 3.34
CA LYS A 65 -24.95 1.57 2.31
C LYS A 65 -24.16 2.75 2.85
N ALA A 66 -24.48 3.21 4.07
CA ALA A 66 -23.71 4.26 4.72
C ALA A 66 -22.30 3.78 5.05
N PHE A 67 -22.15 2.54 5.47
CA PHE A 67 -20.86 1.93 5.76
C PHE A 67 -20.00 1.80 4.51
N LYS A 68 -20.59 1.38 3.40
CA LYS A 68 -19.91 1.32 2.10
C LYS A 68 -19.38 2.70 1.68
N LYS A 69 -20.16 3.76 1.91
CA LYS A 69 -19.74 5.13 1.65
C LYS A 69 -18.58 5.55 2.55
N SER A 70 -18.60 5.15 3.82
CA SER A 70 -17.53 5.42 4.78
C SER A 70 -16.20 4.77 4.38
N VAL A 71 -16.22 3.55 3.86
CA VAL A 71 -15.01 2.84 3.42
C VAL A 71 -14.26 3.66 2.36
N GLY A 72 -14.99 4.31 1.45
CA GLY A 72 -14.38 5.17 0.44
C GLY A 72 -13.74 6.44 1.01
N LEU A 73 -14.13 6.83 2.22
CA LEU A 73 -13.70 8.09 2.83
C LEU A 73 -12.54 7.94 3.83
N ASN A 74 -12.61 6.96 4.73
CA ASN A 74 -11.78 6.94 5.94
C ASN A 74 -11.03 5.65 6.22
N GLY A 75 -11.16 4.61 5.39
CA GLY A 75 -10.50 3.33 5.64
C GLY A 75 -10.86 2.79 7.03
N VAL A 76 -12.05 2.21 7.18
CA VAL A 76 -12.52 1.73 8.49
C VAL A 76 -12.08 0.30 8.81
N GLY A 77 -11.15 -0.25 8.03
CA GLY A 77 -10.50 -1.50 8.33
C GLY A 77 -11.31 -2.76 8.03
N VAL A 78 -10.86 -3.85 8.63
CA VAL A 78 -11.44 -5.18 8.41
C VAL A 78 -12.89 -5.27 8.85
N LYS A 79 -13.29 -4.48 9.86
CA LYS A 79 -14.69 -4.44 10.31
C LYS A 79 -15.65 -4.06 9.18
N ALA A 80 -15.23 -3.11 8.34
CA ALA A 80 -16.01 -2.72 7.17
C ALA A 80 -16.07 -3.83 6.13
N VAL A 81 -14.96 -4.51 5.89
CA VAL A 81 -14.91 -5.64 4.97
C VAL A 81 -15.91 -6.70 5.39
N ASN A 82 -15.94 -7.04 6.69
CA ASN A 82 -16.89 -8.00 7.23
C ASN A 82 -18.33 -7.54 7.01
N ALA A 83 -18.66 -6.31 7.40
CA ALA A 83 -20.03 -5.79 7.28
C ALA A 83 -20.52 -5.75 5.83
N LEU A 84 -19.62 -5.55 4.86
CA LEU A 84 -19.95 -5.42 3.44
C LEU A 84 -19.80 -6.74 2.66
N SER A 85 -19.59 -7.83 3.37
CA SER A 85 -19.40 -9.15 2.75
C SER A 85 -20.59 -10.07 3.04
N SER A 86 -21.04 -10.80 2.02
CA SER A 86 -22.06 -11.84 2.18
C SER A 86 -21.52 -13.03 2.96
N HIS A 87 -20.20 -13.24 2.91
CA HIS A 87 -19.53 -14.27 3.70
C HIS A 87 -18.16 -13.76 4.12
N PHE A 88 -17.83 -13.92 5.41
CA PHE A 88 -16.56 -13.50 5.99
C PHE A 88 -16.11 -14.56 6.99
N GLU A 89 -14.84 -14.96 6.92
CA GLU A 89 -14.24 -15.87 7.87
C GLU A 89 -12.90 -15.32 8.33
N VAL A 90 -12.64 -15.44 9.63
CA VAL A 90 -11.34 -15.10 10.21
C VAL A 90 -10.82 -16.28 11.01
N ARG A 91 -9.52 -16.54 10.90
CA ARG A 91 -8.80 -17.51 11.73
C ARG A 91 -7.56 -16.84 12.30
N SER A 92 -7.35 -16.98 13.59
CA SER A 92 -6.11 -16.56 14.24
C SER A 92 -5.37 -17.78 14.77
N TYR A 93 -4.16 -17.96 14.27
CA TYR A 93 -3.26 -19.05 14.64
C TYR A 93 -2.23 -18.52 15.61
N ARG A 94 -2.27 -18.98 16.86
CA ARG A 94 -1.32 -18.57 17.90
C ARG A 94 -1.02 -19.72 18.84
N GLU A 95 0.26 -19.97 19.04
CA GLU A 95 0.74 -20.90 20.07
C GLU A 95 0.10 -22.30 20.04
N GLY A 96 -0.03 -22.85 18.83
CA GLY A 96 -0.59 -24.19 18.64
C GLY A 96 -2.09 -24.28 18.69
N LYS A 97 -2.79 -23.14 18.71
CA LYS A 97 -4.26 -23.09 18.69
C LYS A 97 -4.74 -22.19 17.57
N VAL A 98 -5.89 -22.53 17.01
CA VAL A 98 -6.61 -21.67 16.09
C VAL A 98 -7.98 -21.32 16.67
N ARG A 99 -8.29 -20.02 16.70
CA ARG A 99 -9.64 -19.55 16.95
C ARG A 99 -10.19 -19.04 15.62
N GLU A 100 -11.38 -19.50 15.25
CA GLU A 100 -12.02 -19.12 14.01
C GLU A 100 -13.43 -18.60 14.26
N ALA A 101 -13.89 -17.73 13.35
CA ALA A 101 -15.23 -17.17 13.39
C ALA A 101 -15.72 -16.93 11.96
N THR A 102 -17.00 -17.19 11.72
CA THR A 102 -17.66 -16.93 10.45
C THR A 102 -18.79 -15.93 10.64
N PHE A 103 -19.00 -15.09 9.62
CA PHE A 103 -19.96 -14.00 9.65
C PHE A 103 -20.69 -13.90 8.32
N GLU A 104 -21.89 -13.32 8.39
CA GLU A 104 -22.65 -12.91 7.22
C GLU A 104 -23.07 -11.46 7.43
N LYS A 105 -22.59 -10.56 6.55
CA LYS A 105 -22.89 -9.12 6.63
C LYS A 105 -22.62 -8.53 8.02
N GLY A 106 -21.52 -8.94 8.63
CA GLY A 106 -21.11 -8.49 9.95
C GLY A 106 -21.73 -9.22 11.12
N VAL A 107 -22.66 -10.13 10.89
CA VAL A 107 -23.34 -10.90 11.96
C VAL A 107 -22.62 -12.21 12.19
N LEU A 108 -22.21 -12.44 13.45
CA LEU A 108 -21.54 -13.70 13.84
C LEU A 108 -22.47 -14.90 13.68
N LEU A 109 -22.01 -15.90 12.93
CA LEU A 109 -22.76 -17.16 12.73
C LEU A 109 -22.20 -18.30 13.56
N HIS A 110 -20.86 -18.40 13.65
CA HIS A 110 -20.21 -19.53 14.29
C HIS A 110 -18.81 -19.12 14.76
N GLU A 111 -18.38 -19.70 15.87
CA GLU A 111 -17.01 -19.59 16.33
C GLU A 111 -16.55 -20.89 16.98
N ALA A 112 -15.27 -21.19 16.90
CA ALA A 112 -14.65 -22.38 17.47
C ALA A 112 -13.20 -22.15 17.78
N THR A 113 -12.68 -22.90 18.74
CA THR A 113 -11.24 -22.94 19.06
C THR A 113 -10.80 -24.40 19.08
N ARG A 114 -9.64 -24.67 18.46
CA ARG A 114 -9.09 -26.04 18.45
C ARG A 114 -7.56 -25.98 18.41
N ASP A 115 -6.95 -27.10 18.71
CA ASP A 115 -5.51 -27.26 18.56
C ASP A 115 -5.16 -27.37 17.07
N THR A 116 -3.96 -26.93 16.71
CA THR A 116 -3.49 -26.96 15.33
C THR A 116 -1.97 -27.05 15.26
N ASP A 117 -1.46 -27.63 14.19
CA ASP A 117 -0.05 -27.64 13.85
C ASP A 117 0.35 -26.49 12.90
N GLU A 118 -0.62 -25.66 12.51
CA GLU A 118 -0.37 -24.54 11.62
C GLU A 118 0.50 -23.47 12.28
N GLU A 119 1.33 -22.84 11.46
CA GLU A 119 2.15 -21.70 11.90
C GLU A 119 1.28 -20.52 12.33
N ASN A 120 1.80 -19.72 13.25
CA ASN A 120 1.14 -18.48 13.68
C ASN A 120 0.80 -17.57 12.50
N GLY A 121 -0.22 -16.77 12.67
CA GLY A 121 -0.64 -15.78 11.69
C GLY A 121 -2.14 -15.63 11.63
N THR A 122 -2.60 -14.97 10.57
CA THR A 122 -4.01 -14.64 10.37
C THR A 122 -4.47 -15.12 9.00
N TYR A 123 -5.66 -15.67 8.95
CA TYR A 123 -6.34 -16.03 7.71
C TYR A 123 -7.65 -15.27 7.66
N ILE A 124 -7.92 -14.61 6.54
CA ILE A 124 -9.20 -13.93 6.28
C ILE A 124 -9.72 -14.38 4.93
N PHE A 125 -10.97 -14.76 4.90
CA PHE A 125 -11.71 -15.04 3.68
C PHE A 125 -12.90 -14.08 3.61
N PHE A 126 -13.15 -13.49 2.43
CA PHE A 126 -14.35 -12.70 2.25
C PHE A 126 -14.89 -12.78 0.82
N GLU A 127 -16.19 -12.65 0.72
CA GLU A 127 -16.91 -12.51 -0.54
C GLU A 127 -17.77 -11.26 -0.42
N PRO A 128 -17.45 -10.19 -1.17
CA PRO A 128 -18.24 -8.96 -1.13
C PRO A 128 -19.71 -9.20 -1.43
N ASP A 129 -20.59 -8.48 -0.76
CA ASP A 129 -22.03 -8.59 -0.92
C ASP A 129 -22.45 -8.11 -2.32
N ASN A 130 -22.98 -9.01 -3.15
CA ASN A 130 -23.33 -8.70 -4.53
C ASN A 130 -24.56 -7.80 -4.66
N THR A 131 -25.32 -7.57 -3.58
CA THR A 131 -26.41 -6.58 -3.58
C THR A 131 -25.89 -5.16 -3.40
N LEU A 132 -24.68 -5.00 -2.85
CA LEU A 132 -24.01 -3.71 -2.65
C LEU A 132 -23.01 -3.42 -3.77
N PHE A 133 -22.40 -4.45 -4.34
CA PHE A 133 -21.39 -4.36 -5.40
C PHE A 133 -21.89 -5.17 -6.60
N GLU A 134 -22.86 -4.62 -7.32
CA GLU A 134 -23.50 -5.33 -8.43
C GLU A 134 -22.50 -5.70 -9.53
N ASN A 135 -22.57 -6.94 -10.02
CA ASN A 135 -21.76 -7.45 -11.12
C ASN A 135 -20.27 -7.19 -10.95
N TYR A 136 -19.78 -7.22 -9.70
CA TYR A 136 -18.36 -6.99 -9.45
C TYR A 136 -17.52 -8.17 -9.94
N SER A 137 -16.28 -7.86 -10.29
CA SER A 137 -15.26 -8.85 -10.59
C SER A 137 -13.91 -8.23 -10.29
N PHE A 138 -13.03 -8.99 -9.63
CA PHE A 138 -11.65 -8.59 -9.47
C PHE A 138 -10.91 -8.80 -10.80
N ARG A 139 -10.38 -7.75 -11.38
CA ARG A 139 -9.56 -7.85 -12.59
C ARG A 139 -8.14 -8.23 -12.22
N HIS A 140 -7.68 -9.33 -12.79
CA HIS A 140 -6.36 -9.87 -12.51
C HIS A 140 -5.24 -8.82 -12.68
N GLU A 141 -5.28 -8.03 -13.75
CA GLU A 141 -4.25 -7.03 -14.03
C GLU A 141 -4.16 -5.96 -12.93
N PHE A 142 -5.31 -5.53 -12.41
CA PHE A 142 -5.35 -4.52 -11.33
C PHE A 142 -4.86 -5.11 -10.02
N VAL A 143 -5.24 -6.34 -9.70
CA VAL A 143 -4.78 -7.03 -8.50
C VAL A 143 -3.28 -7.23 -8.56
N GLU A 144 -2.77 -7.74 -9.67
CA GLU A 144 -1.33 -7.98 -9.83
C GLU A 144 -0.52 -6.70 -9.68
N THR A 145 -0.96 -5.59 -10.29
CA THR A 145 -0.29 -4.29 -10.14
C THR A 145 -0.29 -3.84 -8.68
N MET A 146 -1.40 -3.96 -7.99
CA MET A 146 -1.51 -3.63 -6.57
C MET A 146 -0.50 -4.45 -5.74
N LEU A 147 -0.45 -5.77 -5.97
CA LEU A 147 0.42 -6.67 -5.21
C LEU A 147 1.89 -6.42 -5.51
N ARG A 148 2.24 -6.14 -6.76
CA ARG A 148 3.61 -5.78 -7.12
C ARG A 148 4.03 -4.50 -6.41
N ASN A 149 3.16 -3.50 -6.33
CA ASN A 149 3.46 -2.26 -5.62
C ASN A 149 3.75 -2.52 -4.14
N TYR A 150 3.01 -3.41 -3.48
CA TYR A 150 3.31 -3.81 -2.11
C TYR A 150 4.73 -4.39 -1.98
N THR A 151 5.14 -5.21 -2.94
CA THR A 151 6.50 -5.79 -2.90
C THR A 151 7.58 -4.75 -3.16
N TYR A 152 7.35 -3.78 -4.05
CA TYR A 152 8.29 -2.70 -4.28
C TYR A 152 8.48 -1.82 -3.04
N LEU A 153 7.42 -1.62 -2.27
CA LEU A 153 7.46 -0.81 -1.06
C LEU A 153 7.94 -1.59 0.17
N ASN A 154 7.98 -2.91 0.10
CA ASN A 154 8.34 -3.80 1.21
C ASN A 154 9.32 -4.86 0.71
N THR A 155 10.58 -4.49 0.54
CA THR A 155 11.60 -5.39 -0.01
C THR A 155 11.74 -6.65 0.86
N GLY A 156 11.84 -7.79 0.18
CA GLY A 156 11.93 -9.09 0.85
C GLY A 156 10.60 -9.73 1.18
N LEU A 157 9.49 -8.98 1.08
CA LEU A 157 8.15 -9.54 1.24
C LEU A 157 7.84 -10.48 0.07
N SER A 158 7.45 -11.71 0.36
CA SER A 158 7.00 -12.68 -0.64
C SER A 158 5.48 -12.73 -0.65
N ILE A 159 4.87 -12.43 -1.78
CA ILE A 159 3.44 -12.59 -1.98
C ILE A 159 3.23 -13.76 -2.94
N LEU A 160 2.43 -14.74 -2.50
CA LEU A 160 1.97 -15.84 -3.35
C LEU A 160 0.55 -15.50 -3.79
N TYR A 161 0.40 -15.13 -5.05
CA TYR A 161 -0.89 -14.78 -5.63
C TYR A 161 -1.36 -15.89 -6.56
N ASN A 162 -2.42 -16.60 -6.17
CA ASN A 162 -2.93 -17.78 -6.88
C ASN A 162 -1.79 -18.76 -7.22
N GLY A 163 -0.88 -18.97 -6.27
CA GLY A 163 0.26 -19.85 -6.41
C GLY A 163 1.49 -19.25 -7.10
N GLN A 164 1.39 -18.05 -7.65
CA GLN A 164 2.54 -17.37 -8.26
C GLN A 164 3.24 -16.43 -7.27
N ARG A 165 4.55 -16.54 -7.18
CA ARG A 165 5.36 -15.73 -6.29
C ARG A 165 5.65 -14.37 -6.87
N ILE A 166 5.40 -13.33 -6.09
CA ILE A 166 5.76 -11.94 -6.39
C ILE A 166 6.72 -11.49 -5.29
N LEU A 167 7.90 -11.02 -5.68
CA LEU A 167 8.94 -10.63 -4.75
C LEU A 167 9.80 -9.55 -5.41
N SER A 168 10.16 -8.52 -4.64
CA SER A 168 11.11 -7.49 -5.07
C SER A 168 12.29 -7.45 -4.11
N ARG A 169 13.50 -7.47 -4.64
CA ARG A 169 14.73 -7.39 -3.85
C ARG A 169 15.29 -5.98 -3.79
N ASN A 170 15.00 -5.16 -4.81
CA ASN A 170 15.57 -3.82 -4.95
C ASN A 170 14.52 -2.70 -4.87
N GLY A 171 13.27 -3.03 -4.48
CA GLY A 171 12.23 -2.05 -4.18
C GLY A 171 11.89 -1.11 -5.34
N LEU A 172 12.01 0.19 -5.13
CA LEU A 172 11.65 1.18 -6.14
C LEU A 172 12.52 1.09 -7.41
N VAL A 173 13.74 0.56 -7.32
CA VAL A 173 14.56 0.29 -8.51
C VAL A 173 13.87 -0.74 -9.40
N ASP A 174 13.35 -1.81 -8.79
CA ASP A 174 12.62 -2.84 -9.53
C ASP A 174 11.33 -2.27 -10.14
N LEU A 175 10.64 -1.40 -9.42
CA LEU A 175 9.45 -0.72 -9.96
C LEU A 175 9.80 0.01 -11.27
N LEU A 176 10.87 0.79 -11.28
CA LEU A 176 11.26 1.53 -12.47
C LEU A 176 11.70 0.60 -13.59
N ASN A 177 12.50 -0.42 -13.30
CA ASN A 177 12.91 -1.40 -14.30
C ASN A 177 11.74 -2.17 -14.91
N ASP A 178 10.76 -2.53 -14.11
CA ASP A 178 9.60 -3.31 -14.55
C ASP A 178 8.61 -2.47 -15.37
N THR A 179 8.57 -1.16 -15.15
CA THR A 179 7.59 -0.27 -15.81
C THR A 179 8.19 0.58 -16.92
N MET A 180 9.50 0.80 -16.92
CA MET A 180 10.17 1.58 -17.95
C MET A 180 10.14 0.90 -19.31
N THR A 181 9.76 1.66 -20.35
CA THR A 181 9.77 1.16 -21.73
C THR A 181 11.01 1.57 -22.49
N ALA A 182 11.71 2.62 -22.01
CA ALA A 182 12.94 3.11 -22.63
C ALA A 182 14.16 2.73 -21.81
N THR A 183 15.33 2.72 -22.44
CA THR A 183 16.59 2.44 -21.76
C THR A 183 17.03 3.64 -20.92
N SER A 184 17.47 3.40 -19.70
CA SER A 184 18.01 4.45 -18.84
C SER A 184 19.36 4.96 -19.38
N LEU A 185 19.58 6.27 -19.28
CA LEU A 185 20.83 6.89 -19.75
C LEU A 185 21.98 6.69 -18.74
N TYR A 186 21.66 6.36 -17.51
CA TYR A 186 22.60 6.03 -16.45
C TYR A 186 21.92 5.08 -15.47
N PRO A 187 22.68 4.37 -14.62
CA PRO A 187 22.05 3.48 -13.62
C PRO A 187 21.10 4.24 -12.72
N ILE A 188 19.97 3.60 -12.39
CA ILE A 188 18.95 4.19 -11.51
C ILE A 188 19.60 4.59 -10.19
N ILE A 189 19.40 5.85 -9.79
CA ILE A 189 19.86 6.37 -8.50
C ILE A 189 18.79 6.04 -7.47
N HIS A 190 19.18 5.36 -6.39
CA HIS A 190 18.28 4.92 -5.34
C HIS A 190 18.77 5.43 -3.99
N LEU A 191 17.96 6.23 -3.31
CA LEU A 191 18.30 6.86 -2.04
C LEU A 191 17.18 6.63 -1.05
N LYS A 192 17.54 6.23 0.17
CA LYS A 192 16.57 5.90 1.21
C LYS A 192 16.94 6.57 2.51
N GLY A 193 15.97 7.18 3.16
CA GLY A 193 16.10 7.77 4.50
C GLY A 193 14.93 7.36 5.37
N GLU A 194 14.83 7.97 6.53
CA GLU A 194 13.69 7.77 7.42
C GLU A 194 12.45 8.42 6.79
N ASP A 195 11.38 7.65 6.62
CA ASP A 195 10.09 8.07 6.07
C ASP A 195 10.14 8.58 4.62
N ILE A 196 11.23 8.33 3.90
CA ILE A 196 11.35 8.72 2.48
C ILE A 196 12.25 7.75 1.73
N GLU A 197 11.84 7.43 0.51
CA GLU A 197 12.63 6.65 -0.42
C GLU A 197 12.39 7.22 -1.82
N ILE A 198 13.46 7.41 -2.60
CA ILE A 198 13.38 7.86 -3.98
C ILE A 198 14.22 6.98 -4.89
N ALA A 199 13.79 6.86 -6.14
CA ALA A 199 14.57 6.25 -7.20
C ALA A 199 14.30 7.04 -8.48
N PHE A 200 15.34 7.33 -9.26
CA PHE A 200 15.14 8.07 -10.50
C PHE A 200 16.26 7.83 -11.50
N THR A 201 15.94 8.05 -12.75
CA THR A 201 16.89 8.05 -13.86
C THR A 201 16.35 8.97 -14.97
N HIS A 202 17.11 9.12 -16.03
CA HIS A 202 16.64 9.76 -17.25
C HIS A 202 16.66 8.75 -18.39
N THR A 203 15.77 8.95 -19.35
CA THR A 203 15.71 8.20 -20.62
C THR A 203 15.79 9.16 -21.79
N GLY A 204 15.96 8.62 -22.98
CA GLY A 204 15.93 9.43 -24.21
C GLY A 204 14.53 9.83 -24.68
N GLN A 205 13.49 9.40 -23.99
CA GLN A 205 12.12 9.74 -24.36
C GLN A 205 11.75 11.15 -23.90
N TYR A 206 10.83 11.78 -24.63
CA TYR A 206 10.29 13.07 -24.25
C TYR A 206 9.26 12.90 -23.13
N GLY A 207 9.28 13.85 -22.18
CA GLY A 207 8.31 13.90 -21.11
C GLY A 207 8.86 13.40 -19.76
N GLU A 208 7.98 13.31 -18.79
CA GLU A 208 8.29 12.94 -17.42
C GLU A 208 7.33 11.85 -16.98
N GLU A 209 7.82 10.90 -16.18
CA GLU A 209 7.01 9.83 -15.61
C GLU A 209 7.30 9.71 -14.12
N TYR A 210 6.26 9.74 -13.29
CA TYR A 210 6.37 9.66 -11.84
C TYR A 210 5.46 8.58 -11.27
N HIS A 211 6.01 7.83 -10.31
CA HIS A 211 5.27 6.86 -9.50
C HIS A 211 5.38 7.33 -8.05
N SER A 212 4.28 7.76 -7.48
CA SER A 212 4.30 8.32 -6.13
C SER A 212 3.40 7.57 -5.17
N PHE A 213 3.86 7.46 -3.92
CA PHE A 213 3.21 6.68 -2.87
C PHE A 213 3.25 7.45 -1.56
N VAL A 214 2.21 7.31 -0.76
CA VAL A 214 2.18 7.78 0.62
C VAL A 214 1.55 6.70 1.50
N ASN A 215 2.26 6.33 2.56
CA ASN A 215 1.82 5.27 3.50
C ASN A 215 1.38 3.98 2.78
N GLY A 216 2.11 3.59 1.72
CA GLY A 216 1.78 2.43 0.91
C GLY A 216 0.67 2.63 -0.11
N GLN A 217 0.02 3.79 -0.14
CA GLN A 217 -1.03 4.12 -1.09
C GLN A 217 -0.43 4.69 -2.38
N HIS A 218 -0.78 4.08 -3.52
CA HIS A 218 -0.37 4.61 -4.82
C HIS A 218 -1.16 5.87 -5.15
N THR A 219 -0.47 7.01 -5.22
CA THR A 219 -1.09 8.29 -5.54
C THR A 219 -0.98 8.56 -7.04
N THR A 220 -1.92 8.00 -7.80
CA THR A 220 -1.87 8.05 -9.27
C THR A 220 -1.95 9.46 -9.85
N GLN A 221 -2.49 10.41 -9.10
CA GLN A 221 -2.55 11.82 -9.48
C GLN A 221 -1.47 12.67 -8.79
N GLY A 222 -0.51 12.01 -8.13
CA GLY A 222 0.60 12.71 -7.49
C GLY A 222 0.19 13.38 -6.17
N GLY A 223 0.53 14.64 -6.05
CA GLY A 223 0.25 15.43 -4.87
C GLY A 223 1.47 16.21 -4.39
N THR A 224 1.41 16.68 -3.14
CA THR A 224 2.44 17.57 -2.56
C THR A 224 3.83 16.96 -2.52
N HIS A 225 3.94 15.63 -2.29
CA HIS A 225 5.22 14.93 -2.26
C HIS A 225 5.85 14.84 -3.66
N GLN A 226 5.05 14.54 -4.68
CA GLN A 226 5.54 14.49 -6.05
C GLN A 226 5.95 15.88 -6.53
N SER A 227 5.16 16.90 -6.22
CA SER A 227 5.48 18.30 -6.56
C SER A 227 6.78 18.75 -5.89
N ALA A 228 6.97 18.39 -4.63
CA ALA A 228 8.19 18.69 -3.90
C ALA A 228 9.41 17.98 -4.54
N PHE A 229 9.24 16.71 -4.90
CA PHE A 229 10.30 15.97 -5.60
C PHE A 229 10.69 16.66 -6.91
N LYS A 230 9.71 16.99 -7.74
CA LYS A 230 9.96 17.64 -9.04
C LYS A 230 10.72 18.95 -8.90
N GLU A 231 10.33 19.78 -7.93
CA GLU A 231 10.97 21.07 -7.67
C GLU A 231 12.41 20.88 -7.22
N HIS A 232 12.61 20.06 -6.20
CA HIS A 232 13.92 19.96 -5.54
C HIS A 232 14.93 19.14 -6.32
N ILE A 233 14.50 18.11 -7.07
CA ILE A 233 15.43 17.37 -7.91
C ILE A 233 15.99 18.24 -9.03
N ALA A 234 15.16 19.03 -9.67
CA ALA A 234 15.59 19.94 -10.72
C ALA A 234 16.52 21.03 -10.19
N ARG A 235 16.17 21.62 -9.05
CA ARG A 235 16.99 22.63 -8.40
C ARG A 235 18.37 22.06 -8.00
N THR A 236 18.41 20.90 -7.39
CA THR A 236 19.66 20.28 -6.93
C THR A 236 20.57 19.95 -8.10
N ILE A 237 20.03 19.39 -9.18
CA ILE A 237 20.83 19.09 -10.37
C ILE A 237 21.36 20.37 -11.01
N LYS A 238 20.52 21.39 -11.12
CA LYS A 238 20.91 22.69 -11.69
C LYS A 238 22.05 23.31 -10.88
N GLU A 239 21.94 23.35 -9.58
CA GLU A 239 22.96 23.91 -8.69
C GLU A 239 24.28 23.12 -8.75
N PHE A 240 24.19 21.79 -8.82
CA PHE A 240 25.38 20.94 -8.90
C PHE A 240 26.20 21.23 -10.17
N PHE A 241 25.55 21.31 -11.33
CA PHE A 241 26.23 21.56 -12.59
C PHE A 241 26.52 23.04 -12.81
N ASN A 242 25.92 23.92 -12.02
CA ASN A 242 26.10 25.37 -12.10
C ASN A 242 25.89 25.93 -13.50
N LYS A 243 24.85 25.43 -14.19
CA LYS A 243 24.47 25.83 -15.54
C LYS A 243 23.10 26.49 -15.51
N ASN A 244 22.87 27.46 -16.40
CA ASN A 244 21.58 28.13 -16.52
C ASN A 244 20.64 27.29 -17.37
N LEU A 245 20.07 26.25 -16.76
CA LEU A 245 19.13 25.33 -17.41
C LEU A 245 17.72 25.55 -16.87
N ASP A 246 16.71 25.36 -17.71
CA ASP A 246 15.32 25.36 -17.27
C ASP A 246 15.02 24.06 -16.50
N TYR A 247 14.24 24.17 -15.45
CA TYR A 247 13.84 23.00 -14.66
C TYR A 247 13.10 21.97 -15.51
N ALA A 248 12.23 22.41 -16.44
CA ALA A 248 11.54 21.51 -17.35
C ALA A 248 12.51 20.71 -18.22
N ASP A 249 13.58 21.34 -18.71
CA ASP A 249 14.61 20.65 -19.49
C ASP A 249 15.39 19.62 -18.67
N ILE A 250 15.65 19.93 -17.40
CA ILE A 250 16.31 19.00 -16.49
C ILE A 250 15.44 17.78 -16.25
N ARG A 251 14.14 17.96 -16.10
CA ARG A 251 13.20 16.86 -15.85
C ARG A 251 12.79 16.10 -17.11
N ASN A 252 13.07 16.65 -18.31
CA ASN A 252 12.70 15.96 -19.54
C ASN A 252 13.41 14.61 -19.66
N GLY A 253 12.66 13.56 -19.90
CA GLY A 253 13.16 12.19 -19.94
C GLY A 253 13.23 11.50 -18.58
N MET A 254 12.91 12.21 -17.49
CA MET A 254 12.98 11.63 -16.15
C MET A 254 11.91 10.57 -15.91
N VAL A 255 12.33 9.45 -15.30
CA VAL A 255 11.46 8.43 -14.76
C VAL A 255 11.83 8.29 -13.28
N ALA A 256 10.86 8.49 -12.40
CA ALA A 256 11.13 8.56 -10.97
C ALA A 256 10.02 7.92 -10.14
N ALA A 257 10.40 7.47 -8.96
CA ALA A 257 9.49 7.01 -7.93
C ALA A 257 9.81 7.69 -6.61
N ILE A 258 8.76 8.04 -5.86
CA ILE A 258 8.90 8.57 -4.51
C ILE A 258 7.88 7.91 -3.60
N ALA A 259 8.34 7.48 -2.43
CA ALA A 259 7.49 6.93 -1.38
C ALA A 259 7.81 7.65 -0.07
N ILE A 260 6.77 8.15 0.60
CA ILE A 260 6.91 8.79 1.91
C ILE A 260 5.91 8.21 2.89
N ASN A 261 6.21 8.37 4.18
CA ASN A 261 5.29 8.07 5.27
C ASN A 261 4.93 9.38 5.97
N VAL A 262 3.65 9.65 6.04
CA VAL A 262 3.09 10.87 6.63
C VAL A 262 2.13 10.47 7.74
N GLU A 263 2.21 11.13 8.89
CA GLU A 263 1.27 10.92 9.96
C GLU A 263 0.00 11.71 9.67
N GLU A 264 -1.15 11.03 9.71
CA GLU A 264 -2.47 11.57 9.39
C GLU A 264 -2.51 12.28 8.02
N PRO A 265 -2.25 11.55 6.91
CA PRO A 265 -2.23 12.18 5.60
C PRO A 265 -3.57 12.75 5.20
N VAL A 266 -3.53 13.89 4.50
CA VAL A 266 -4.70 14.55 3.92
C VAL A 266 -4.65 14.36 2.40
N PHE A 267 -5.75 13.93 1.81
CA PHE A 267 -5.87 13.72 0.37
C PHE A 267 -6.83 14.74 -0.23
N GLU A 268 -6.60 15.15 -1.49
CA GLU A 268 -7.46 16.10 -2.18
C GLU A 268 -8.80 15.50 -2.62
N SER A 269 -8.92 14.16 -2.60
CA SER A 269 -10.16 13.48 -2.96
C SER A 269 -10.37 12.26 -2.07
N GLN A 270 -11.63 11.78 -2.05
CA GLN A 270 -12.02 10.58 -1.31
C GLN A 270 -11.34 9.31 -1.83
N THR A 271 -10.88 9.34 -3.09
CA THR A 271 -10.24 8.19 -3.73
C THR A 271 -8.78 8.03 -3.30
N LYS A 272 -8.23 8.97 -2.54
CA LYS A 272 -6.85 8.91 -2.00
C LYS A 272 -5.78 8.78 -3.08
N VAL A 273 -6.01 9.38 -4.24
CA VAL A 273 -5.09 9.30 -5.38
C VAL A 273 -4.19 10.52 -5.51
N LYS A 274 -4.42 11.57 -4.72
CA LYS A 274 -3.62 12.80 -4.73
C LYS A 274 -3.42 13.32 -3.31
N LEU A 275 -2.16 13.37 -2.89
CA LEU A 275 -1.81 13.85 -1.55
C LEU A 275 -1.93 15.36 -1.47
N GLY A 276 -2.61 15.85 -0.43
CA GLY A 276 -2.75 17.28 -0.15
C GLY A 276 -2.02 17.76 1.08
N SER A 277 -1.41 16.86 1.87
CA SER A 277 -0.71 17.23 3.10
C SER A 277 0.40 18.24 2.85
N THR A 278 0.49 19.26 3.74
CA THR A 278 1.58 20.25 3.71
C THR A 278 2.60 20.01 4.82
N LYS A 279 2.29 19.09 5.74
CA LYS A 279 3.16 18.73 6.88
C LYS A 279 3.30 17.22 6.97
N MET A 280 4.42 16.76 7.50
CA MET A 280 4.70 15.33 7.69
C MET A 280 3.90 14.72 8.85
N ALA A 281 3.40 15.57 9.75
CA ALA A 281 2.55 15.20 10.88
C ALA A 281 1.73 16.44 11.27
N PRO A 282 0.65 16.31 12.06
CA PRO A 282 -0.18 17.47 12.45
C PRO A 282 0.59 18.65 13.04
N ASN A 283 1.65 18.39 13.81
CA ASN A 283 2.52 19.42 14.35
C ASN A 283 3.98 19.20 13.90
N GLY A 284 4.14 18.58 12.74
CA GLY A 284 5.44 18.21 12.21
C GLY A 284 6.03 19.23 11.26
N VAL A 285 7.16 18.86 10.68
CA VAL A 285 7.87 19.71 9.71
C VAL A 285 7.08 19.85 8.41
N ASN A 286 7.32 20.92 7.68
CA ASN A 286 6.76 21.14 6.36
C ASN A 286 7.19 20.02 5.41
N LEU A 287 6.25 19.47 4.67
CA LEU A 287 6.49 18.33 3.76
C LEU A 287 7.43 18.71 2.62
N ASN A 288 7.21 19.86 1.99
CA ASN A 288 8.07 20.34 0.91
C ASN A 288 9.50 20.50 1.39
N LYS A 289 9.70 21.08 2.57
CA LYS A 289 11.01 21.22 3.18
C LYS A 289 11.65 19.88 3.51
N PHE A 290 10.89 18.95 4.07
CA PHE A 290 11.38 17.60 4.38
C PHE A 290 11.91 16.89 3.14
N VAL A 291 11.12 16.87 2.07
CA VAL A 291 11.52 16.25 0.81
C VAL A 291 12.72 17.00 0.21
N GLY A 292 12.68 18.33 0.23
CA GLY A 292 13.73 19.16 -0.31
C GLY A 292 15.07 18.98 0.40
N ASP A 293 15.07 18.95 1.73
CA ASP A 293 16.28 18.76 2.51
C ASP A 293 16.91 17.38 2.24
N PHE A 294 16.07 16.33 2.15
CA PHE A 294 16.55 15.00 1.82
C PHE A 294 17.21 14.97 0.43
N ILE A 295 16.53 15.51 -0.57
CA ILE A 295 17.05 15.53 -1.95
C ILE A 295 18.34 16.33 -2.02
N LYS A 296 18.34 17.53 -1.45
CA LYS A 296 19.51 18.40 -1.46
C LYS A 296 20.73 17.71 -0.86
N THR A 297 20.54 17.06 0.29
CA THR A 297 21.65 16.39 0.98
C THR A 297 22.09 15.12 0.26
N GLU A 298 21.13 14.21 -0.04
CA GLU A 298 21.47 12.88 -0.54
C GLU A 298 21.82 12.86 -2.01
N VAL A 299 21.12 13.64 -2.84
CA VAL A 299 21.41 13.71 -4.28
C VAL A 299 22.71 14.46 -4.51
N ASP A 300 22.94 15.56 -3.82
CA ASP A 300 24.17 16.31 -3.94
C ASP A 300 25.38 15.44 -3.53
N ASN A 301 25.28 14.75 -2.40
CA ASN A 301 26.32 13.81 -1.96
C ASN A 301 26.56 12.71 -2.99
N PHE A 302 25.50 12.15 -3.56
CA PHE A 302 25.61 11.11 -4.59
C PHE A 302 26.34 11.65 -5.82
N LEU A 303 25.98 12.83 -6.31
CA LEU A 303 26.61 13.44 -7.50
C LEU A 303 28.08 13.76 -7.27
N HIS A 304 28.46 14.18 -6.06
CA HIS A 304 29.86 14.45 -5.73
C HIS A 304 30.71 13.17 -5.64
N LYS A 305 30.10 12.02 -5.33
CA LYS A 305 30.81 10.74 -5.24
C LYS A 305 30.93 10.01 -6.58
N ASN A 306 30.13 10.38 -7.52
CA ASN A 306 30.03 9.73 -8.82
C ASN A 306 30.11 10.78 -9.92
#